data_054fe3ff5347ea283e144ab97d1829a3
#
_entry.id   054fe3ff5347ea283e144ab97d1829a3
#
_cell.length_a   1.000
_cell.length_b   1.000
_cell.length_c   1.000
_cell.angle_alpha   90.00
_cell.angle_beta   90.00
_cell.angle_gamma   90.00
#
_symmetry.space_group_name_H-M   'P 1'
#
loop_
_entity.id
_entity.type
_entity.pdbx_description
1 polymer ?
#
loop_
_entity_poly.entity_id
_entity_poly.type
_entity_poly.pdbx_seq_one_letter_code
_entity_poly.pdbx_strand_id
1 'polypeptide(L)'
;MKKLKNEYKQNSALKSRFKREFEIMQSLSQVNGIIKVYEFDESEFSYTMEKADFTLNDYIVNNELKLNQIFNLLFQILTIMADVHSRGIYHRDLSPSNIFLCDGLIKISDFGLAKDSTVNHSHLTMNTNNYGQFYYCAPEQITGLKNATKMSDVYSLGKVVNFCLTGNPTNEKHVLRTFVQKATSYQPELRFRDAGEMLEQLSYHLRIFHQKDSKQKILKKIQQREYDETITIYLNNISNVDLCRELIDIGENYKLACIKFMKISPENALFLIQKLFPSLKEVATSFSSNDIFASLAFDVLKDEHFDY
;
A
#
# COMPACT_ATOMS: atom_id res chain seq x y z
N MET A 1 17.41 23.22 7.88
CA MET A 1 17.10 24.35 6.98
C MET A 1 16.97 23.79 5.57
N LYS A 2 15.90 24.13 4.86
CA LYS A 2 15.69 23.84 3.42
C LYS A 2 15.89 25.13 2.64
N LYS A 3 16.63 25.10 1.53
CA LYS A 3 16.97 26.30 0.73
C LYS A 3 16.77 26.01 -0.75
N LEU A 4 16.16 26.94 -1.47
CA LEU A 4 16.06 26.87 -2.93
C LEU A 4 17.47 27.00 -3.55
N LYS A 5 17.83 26.06 -4.42
CA LYS A 5 19.14 26.10 -5.09
C LYS A 5 19.33 27.40 -5.87
N ASN A 6 20.53 27.94 -5.86
CA ASN A 6 20.83 29.23 -6.49
C ASN A 6 20.47 29.28 -7.98
N GLU A 7 20.65 28.16 -8.70
CA GLU A 7 20.29 28.00 -10.10
C GLU A 7 18.78 28.20 -10.40
N TYR A 8 17.92 27.97 -9.39
CA TYR A 8 16.47 28.10 -9.47
C TYR A 8 15.93 29.44 -8.97
N LYS A 9 16.76 30.27 -8.34
CA LYS A 9 16.34 31.56 -7.78
C LYS A 9 15.89 32.59 -8.84
N GLN A 10 16.21 32.40 -10.11
CA GLN A 10 15.72 33.24 -11.22
C GLN A 10 14.38 32.75 -11.80
N ASN A 11 13.92 31.56 -11.43
CA ASN A 11 12.66 31.00 -11.93
C ASN A 11 11.52 31.34 -10.99
N SER A 12 10.63 32.23 -11.43
CA SER A 12 9.47 32.69 -10.64
C SER A 12 8.51 31.56 -10.28
N ALA A 13 8.30 30.59 -11.16
CA ALA A 13 7.42 29.43 -10.89
C ALA A 13 8.00 28.53 -9.79
N LEU A 14 9.31 28.28 -9.80
CA LEU A 14 9.97 27.50 -8.76
C LEU A 14 9.99 28.22 -7.41
N LYS A 15 10.18 29.55 -7.41
CA LYS A 15 10.05 30.38 -6.20
C LYS A 15 8.65 30.28 -5.62
N SER A 16 7.62 30.49 -6.44
CA SER A 16 6.23 30.41 -5.99
C SER A 16 5.87 29.02 -5.44
N ARG A 17 6.40 27.95 -6.08
CA ARG A 17 6.23 26.58 -5.62
C ARG A 17 6.90 26.36 -4.26
N PHE A 18 8.13 26.82 -4.08
CA PHE A 18 8.89 26.67 -2.84
C PHE A 18 8.21 27.41 -1.67
N LYS A 19 7.72 28.64 -1.89
CA LYS A 19 6.97 29.39 -0.90
C LYS A 19 5.65 28.71 -0.56
N ARG A 20 4.90 28.23 -1.56
CA ARG A 20 3.65 27.49 -1.35
C ARG A 20 3.85 26.22 -0.54
N GLU A 21 4.93 25.48 -0.76
CA GLU A 21 5.27 24.31 0.06
C GLU A 21 5.35 24.70 1.54
N PHE A 22 6.07 25.77 1.88
CA PHE A 22 6.15 26.29 3.23
C PHE A 22 4.78 26.68 3.78
N GLU A 23 3.97 27.43 3.03
CA GLU A 23 2.63 27.87 3.42
C GLU A 23 1.69 26.68 3.70
N ILE A 24 1.73 25.65 2.88
CA ILE A 24 0.94 24.41 3.09
C ILE A 24 1.40 23.70 4.36
N MET A 25 2.70 23.50 4.55
CA MET A 25 3.22 22.85 5.76
C MET A 25 2.88 23.67 7.01
N GLN A 26 2.93 24.99 6.94
CA GLN A 26 2.50 25.88 8.03
C GLN A 26 1.00 25.72 8.31
N SER A 27 0.14 25.66 7.29
CA SER A 27 -1.30 25.44 7.44
C SER A 27 -1.63 24.07 8.06
N LEU A 28 -0.75 23.09 7.88
CA LEU A 28 -0.84 21.74 8.46
C LEU A 28 -0.17 21.61 9.84
N SER A 29 0.27 22.70 10.45
CA SER A 29 0.98 22.69 11.75
C SER A 29 0.20 22.05 12.90
N GLN A 30 -1.12 21.99 12.81
CA GLN A 30 -2.00 21.33 13.78
C GLN A 30 -2.19 19.82 13.52
N VAL A 31 -1.67 19.32 12.41
CA VAL A 31 -1.70 17.88 12.11
C VAL A 31 -0.50 17.23 12.76
N ASN A 32 -0.75 16.37 13.73
CA ASN A 32 0.32 15.60 14.34
C ASN A 32 0.95 14.67 13.28
N GLY A 33 2.26 14.77 13.12
CA GLY A 33 3.00 13.97 12.13
C GLY A 33 3.32 14.71 10.83
N ILE A 34 3.15 16.04 10.80
CA ILE A 34 3.75 16.87 9.76
C ILE A 34 5.05 17.49 10.32
N ILE A 35 6.11 17.52 9.49
CA ILE A 35 7.37 18.21 9.84
C ILE A 35 7.06 19.67 10.10
N LYS A 36 7.43 20.16 11.27
CA LYS A 36 7.24 21.59 11.63
C LYS A 36 8.14 22.48 10.82
N VAL A 37 7.59 23.56 10.29
CA VAL A 37 8.32 24.65 9.66
C VAL A 37 8.20 25.90 10.52
N TYR A 38 9.25 26.71 10.58
CA TYR A 38 9.31 27.84 11.53
C TYR A 38 9.33 29.18 10.80
N GLU A 39 10.44 29.56 10.19
CA GLU A 39 10.63 30.88 9.58
C GLU A 39 11.00 30.76 8.11
N PHE A 40 10.41 31.61 7.28
CA PHE A 40 10.73 31.73 5.86
C PHE A 40 11.55 33.01 5.62
N ASP A 41 12.72 32.85 5.02
CA ASP A 41 13.57 33.96 4.58
C ASP A 41 13.29 34.24 3.10
N GLU A 42 12.65 35.38 2.84
CA GLU A 42 12.34 35.85 1.49
C GLU A 42 13.60 36.21 0.68
N SER A 43 14.64 36.70 1.34
CA SER A 43 15.87 37.12 0.66
C SER A 43 16.69 35.93 0.15
N GLU A 44 16.79 34.91 0.95
CA GLU A 44 17.54 33.69 0.66
C GLU A 44 16.70 32.59 0.03
N PHE A 45 15.37 32.74 0.00
CA PHE A 45 14.44 31.66 -0.35
C PHE A 45 14.79 30.37 0.38
N SER A 46 14.73 30.48 1.70
CA SER A 46 15.00 29.36 2.61
C SER A 46 14.03 29.37 3.78
N TYR A 47 13.85 28.22 4.42
CA TYR A 47 13.11 28.11 5.66
C TYR A 47 13.75 27.13 6.64
N THR A 48 13.54 27.38 7.91
CA THR A 48 13.92 26.47 8.98
C THR A 48 12.82 25.45 9.22
N MET A 49 13.21 24.23 9.52
CA MET A 49 12.29 23.13 9.77
C MET A 49 12.83 22.20 10.84
N GLU A 50 11.93 21.41 11.42
CA GLU A 50 12.25 20.36 12.37
C GLU A 50 13.28 19.40 11.78
N LYS A 51 14.24 18.97 12.61
CA LYS A 51 15.26 18.01 12.20
C LYS A 51 14.69 16.60 12.28
N ALA A 52 14.85 15.86 11.23
CA ALA A 52 14.55 14.43 11.21
C ALA A 52 15.82 13.60 11.46
N ASP A 53 15.64 12.40 12.02
CA ASP A 53 16.74 11.46 12.27
C ASP A 53 17.05 10.65 11.01
N PHE A 54 16.00 10.11 10.37
CA PHE A 54 16.11 9.26 9.19
C PHE A 54 14.94 9.53 8.23
N THR A 55 15.15 9.21 6.95
CA THR A 55 14.02 8.97 6.04
C THR A 55 13.46 7.57 6.29
N LEU A 56 12.18 7.34 5.94
CA LEU A 56 11.61 6.00 5.98
C LEU A 56 12.39 5.02 5.08
N ASN A 57 12.93 5.54 3.96
CA ASN A 57 13.79 4.76 3.09
C ASN A 57 15.01 4.23 3.84
N ASP A 58 15.76 5.11 4.48
CA ASP A 58 16.98 4.74 5.19
C ASP A 58 16.67 3.85 6.39
N TYR A 59 15.55 4.12 7.06
CA TYR A 59 15.14 3.34 8.22
C TYR A 59 14.79 1.89 7.85
N ILE A 60 14.01 1.68 6.79
CA ILE A 60 13.62 0.33 6.31
C ILE A 60 14.84 -0.45 5.78
N VAL A 61 15.71 0.22 5.01
CA VAL A 61 16.87 -0.46 4.40
C VAL A 61 17.91 -0.87 5.43
N ASN A 62 18.09 -0.07 6.50
CA ASN A 62 19.15 -0.29 7.48
C ASN A 62 18.69 -1.07 8.73
N ASN A 63 17.42 -1.47 8.84
CA ASN A 63 16.90 -2.17 10.01
C ASN A 63 16.08 -3.40 9.62
N GLU A 64 16.31 -4.50 10.34
CA GLU A 64 15.43 -5.67 10.28
C GLU A 64 14.22 -5.45 11.21
N LEU A 65 13.08 -5.11 10.63
CA LEU A 65 11.86 -4.84 11.39
C LEU A 65 10.96 -6.08 11.48
N LYS A 66 10.41 -6.30 12.66
CA LYS A 66 9.35 -7.29 12.86
C LYS A 66 8.03 -6.76 12.25
N LEU A 67 7.16 -7.67 11.85
CA LEU A 67 5.90 -7.34 11.20
C LEU A 67 5.04 -6.34 11.99
N ASN A 68 4.98 -6.48 13.33
CA ASN A 68 4.24 -5.56 14.20
C ASN A 68 4.83 -4.14 14.21
N GLN A 69 6.16 -4.01 14.07
CA GLN A 69 6.81 -2.70 13.97
C GLN A 69 6.47 -2.02 12.64
N ILE A 70 6.49 -2.80 11.54
CA ILE A 70 6.08 -2.31 10.22
C ILE A 70 4.61 -1.85 10.25
N PHE A 71 3.72 -2.65 10.83
CA PHE A 71 2.31 -2.25 10.96
C PHE A 71 2.14 -0.97 11.76
N ASN A 72 2.91 -0.78 12.83
CA ASN A 72 2.85 0.46 13.60
C ASN A 72 3.28 1.69 12.75
N LEU A 73 4.33 1.55 11.93
CA LEU A 73 4.73 2.60 10.98
C LEU A 73 3.62 2.90 9.97
N LEU A 74 3.01 1.86 9.37
CA LEU A 74 1.93 2.01 8.40
C LEU A 74 0.70 2.69 9.02
N PHE A 75 0.34 2.35 10.27
CA PHE A 75 -0.73 3.01 11.00
C PHE A 75 -0.47 4.50 11.17
N GLN A 76 0.73 4.87 11.60
CA GLN A 76 1.10 6.28 11.76
C GLN A 76 0.99 7.02 10.42
N ILE A 77 1.57 6.47 9.34
CA ILE A 77 1.54 7.06 7.99
C ILE A 77 0.09 7.28 7.52
N LEU A 78 -0.75 6.25 7.63
CA LEU A 78 -2.14 6.33 7.19
C LEU A 78 -2.97 7.28 8.05
N THR A 79 -2.73 7.34 9.36
CA THR A 79 -3.40 8.28 10.28
C THR A 79 -3.09 9.73 9.90
N ILE A 80 -1.81 10.04 9.67
CA ILE A 80 -1.39 11.39 9.25
C ILE A 80 -2.04 11.76 7.91
N MET A 81 -1.98 10.87 6.93
CA MET A 81 -2.55 11.14 5.62
C MET A 81 -4.07 11.18 5.62
N ALA A 82 -4.74 10.46 6.51
CA ALA A 82 -6.19 10.56 6.71
C ALA A 82 -6.58 11.97 7.19
N ASP A 83 -5.84 12.53 8.16
CA ASP A 83 -6.07 13.91 8.63
C ASP A 83 -5.78 14.94 7.52
N VAL A 84 -4.70 14.79 6.76
CA VAL A 84 -4.38 15.64 5.61
C VAL A 84 -5.51 15.58 4.55
N HIS A 85 -5.97 14.37 4.20
CA HIS A 85 -7.06 14.19 3.23
C HIS A 85 -8.39 14.74 3.71
N SER A 86 -8.67 14.69 5.02
CA SER A 86 -9.89 15.27 5.60
C SER A 86 -9.97 16.78 5.40
N ARG A 87 -8.81 17.45 5.34
CA ARG A 87 -8.67 18.90 5.09
C ARG A 87 -8.69 19.27 3.60
N GLY A 88 -8.91 18.29 2.71
CA GLY A 88 -8.94 18.52 1.26
C GLY A 88 -7.55 18.76 0.65
N ILE A 89 -6.47 18.40 1.34
CA ILE A 89 -5.10 18.51 0.85
C ILE A 89 -4.65 17.14 0.38
N TYR A 90 -3.97 17.07 -0.76
CA TYR A 90 -3.31 15.86 -1.28
C TYR A 90 -1.82 16.15 -1.49
N HIS A 91 -1.00 15.16 -1.18
CA HIS A 91 0.45 15.30 -1.21
C HIS A 91 1.02 15.30 -2.63
N ARG A 92 0.56 14.36 -3.46
CA ARG A 92 0.94 14.17 -4.88
C ARG A 92 2.36 13.69 -5.14
N ASP A 93 3.19 13.57 -4.12
CA ASP A 93 4.57 13.11 -4.20
C ASP A 93 4.97 12.25 -2.98
N LEU A 94 4.07 11.37 -2.55
CA LEU A 94 4.33 10.47 -1.44
C LEU A 94 5.32 9.38 -1.86
N SER A 95 6.42 9.30 -1.12
CA SER A 95 7.43 8.25 -1.24
C SER A 95 8.16 8.09 0.08
N PRO A 96 8.91 7.01 0.30
CA PRO A 96 9.69 6.81 1.54
C PRO A 96 10.75 7.91 1.79
N SER A 97 11.13 8.67 0.77
CA SER A 97 12.08 9.80 0.90
C SER A 97 11.42 11.05 1.52
N ASN A 98 10.08 11.17 1.44
CA ASN A 98 9.31 12.29 1.95
C ASN A 98 8.59 11.94 3.28
N ILE A 99 8.84 10.76 3.79
CA ILE A 99 8.38 10.27 5.08
C ILE A 99 9.61 10.12 5.97
N PHE A 100 9.55 10.66 7.17
CA PHE A 100 10.67 10.77 8.09
C PHE A 100 10.34 10.14 9.44
N LEU A 101 11.40 9.80 10.19
CA LEU A 101 11.33 9.47 11.59
C LEU A 101 12.00 10.60 12.39
N CYS A 102 11.29 11.08 13.42
CA CYS A 102 11.76 12.06 14.38
C CYS A 102 11.45 11.51 15.77
N ASP A 103 12.45 11.21 16.56
CA ASP A 103 12.31 10.58 17.89
C ASP A 103 11.40 9.31 17.85
N GLY A 104 11.55 8.49 16.83
CA GLY A 104 10.78 7.26 16.64
C GLY A 104 9.33 7.44 16.14
N LEU A 105 8.90 8.67 15.88
CA LEU A 105 7.56 8.98 15.34
C LEU A 105 7.65 9.32 13.85
N ILE A 106 6.64 8.88 13.11
CA ILE A 106 6.51 9.21 11.69
C ILE A 106 6.13 10.68 11.51
N LYS A 107 6.81 11.32 10.57
CA LYS A 107 6.46 12.66 10.08
C LYS A 107 6.55 12.74 8.56
N ILE A 108 5.63 13.47 7.96
CA ILE A 108 5.54 13.67 6.50
C ILE A 108 5.94 15.10 6.17
N SER A 109 6.66 15.28 5.09
CA SER A 109 7.16 16.56 4.59
C SER A 109 7.07 16.63 3.06
N ASP A 110 7.46 17.75 2.51
CA ASP A 110 7.58 17.98 1.07
C ASP A 110 6.25 18.03 0.31
N PHE A 111 5.38 18.95 0.73
CA PHE A 111 4.11 19.25 0.05
C PHE A 111 4.28 20.14 -1.19
N GLY A 112 5.47 20.19 -1.80
CA GLY A 112 5.80 21.09 -2.90
C GLY A 112 4.98 20.86 -4.18
N LEU A 113 4.38 19.67 -4.34
CA LEU A 113 3.44 19.36 -5.43
C LEU A 113 1.97 19.46 -5.03
N ALA A 114 1.69 19.70 -3.74
CA ALA A 114 0.33 19.80 -3.25
C ALA A 114 -0.39 21.02 -3.88
N LYS A 115 -1.58 20.80 -4.44
CA LYS A 115 -2.47 21.81 -5.03
C LYS A 115 -1.99 22.55 -6.28
N ASP A 116 -0.87 22.23 -6.92
CA ASP A 116 -0.50 22.96 -8.14
C ASP A 116 -1.10 22.30 -9.40
N SER A 117 -2.24 22.84 -9.85
CA SER A 117 -2.91 22.41 -11.08
C SER A 117 -2.34 23.06 -12.35
N THR A 118 -1.35 23.93 -12.22
CA THR A 118 -0.89 24.78 -13.34
C THR A 118 0.47 24.40 -13.92
N VAL A 119 1.23 23.55 -13.25
CA VAL A 119 2.54 23.10 -13.75
C VAL A 119 2.36 21.82 -14.55
N ASN A 120 2.35 21.96 -15.89
CA ASN A 120 2.54 20.83 -16.78
C ASN A 120 3.91 20.21 -16.51
N HIS A 121 3.97 19.10 -15.78
CA HIS A 121 5.16 18.25 -15.76
C HIS A 121 5.22 17.42 -17.06
N SER A 122 5.40 18.10 -18.19
CA SER A 122 5.84 17.47 -19.43
C SER A 122 7.31 17.05 -19.38
N HIS A 123 8.00 17.36 -18.31
CA HIS A 123 9.37 16.92 -18.02
C HIS A 123 9.43 16.47 -16.56
N LEU A 124 9.02 15.21 -16.29
CA LEU A 124 9.80 14.39 -15.38
C LEU A 124 11.20 14.33 -16.03
N THR A 125 12.02 15.34 -15.78
CA THR A 125 13.44 15.26 -16.06
C THR A 125 13.91 14.06 -15.26
N MET A 126 14.16 12.99 -15.97
CA MET A 126 14.80 11.78 -15.48
C MET A 126 16.23 12.14 -15.09
N ASN A 127 16.39 12.98 -14.07
CA ASN A 127 17.65 13.05 -13.36
C ASN A 127 17.86 11.68 -12.74
N THR A 128 18.98 11.08 -13.05
CA THR A 128 19.37 9.71 -12.69
C THR A 128 19.23 9.37 -11.21
N ASN A 129 19.02 10.35 -10.33
CA ASN A 129 18.79 10.17 -8.90
C ASN A 129 17.31 9.99 -8.50
N ASN A 130 16.33 10.12 -9.42
CA ASN A 130 14.89 10.07 -9.13
C ASN A 130 14.19 8.82 -9.68
N TYR A 131 14.91 7.83 -10.17
CA TYR A 131 14.30 6.56 -10.64
C TYR A 131 13.44 5.90 -9.55
N GLY A 132 13.83 6.05 -8.29
CA GLY A 132 13.08 5.49 -7.15
C GLY A 132 11.68 6.10 -6.96
N GLN A 133 11.49 7.39 -7.18
CA GLN A 133 10.22 8.08 -6.99
C GLN A 133 9.16 7.71 -8.03
N PHE A 134 9.58 7.35 -9.24
CA PHE A 134 8.67 6.96 -10.32
C PHE A 134 7.76 5.79 -9.95
N TYR A 135 8.25 4.83 -9.18
CA TYR A 135 7.46 3.67 -8.74
C TYR A 135 6.28 4.03 -7.83
N TYR A 136 6.30 5.20 -7.21
CA TYR A 136 5.23 5.68 -6.31
C TYR A 136 4.23 6.59 -7.03
N CYS A 137 4.51 7.01 -8.27
CA CYS A 137 3.68 7.90 -9.06
C CYS A 137 2.48 7.13 -9.62
N ALA A 138 1.27 7.62 -9.38
CA ALA A 138 0.06 7.03 -9.92
C ALA A 138 -0.04 7.21 -11.46
N PRO A 139 -0.64 6.26 -12.20
CA PRO A 139 -0.74 6.30 -13.66
C PRO A 139 -1.32 7.62 -14.19
N GLU A 140 -2.37 8.14 -13.55
CA GLU A 140 -3.00 9.41 -13.95
C GLU A 140 -2.12 10.64 -13.74
N GLN A 141 -1.16 10.57 -12.81
CA GLN A 141 -0.18 11.65 -12.60
C GLN A 141 0.85 11.74 -13.73
N ILE A 142 1.14 10.62 -14.38
CA ILE A 142 2.04 10.58 -15.54
C ILE A 142 1.49 11.40 -16.70
N THR A 143 0.17 11.43 -16.85
CA THR A 143 -0.51 12.24 -17.88
C THR A 143 -0.67 13.71 -17.49
N GLY A 144 -0.50 14.06 -16.22
CA GLY A 144 -0.49 15.43 -15.72
C GLY A 144 -0.91 15.52 -14.24
N LEU A 145 -0.16 16.28 -13.47
CA LEU A 145 -0.43 16.51 -12.04
C LEU A 145 -1.80 17.12 -11.73
N LYS A 146 -2.42 17.81 -12.70
CA LYS A 146 -3.78 18.34 -12.55
C LYS A 146 -4.83 17.25 -12.30
N ASN A 147 -4.55 16.03 -12.76
CA ASN A 147 -5.43 14.87 -12.61
C ASN A 147 -5.26 14.19 -11.23
N ALA A 148 -4.25 14.58 -10.46
CA ALA A 148 -3.97 13.98 -9.17
C ALA A 148 -5.04 14.35 -8.13
N THR A 149 -5.53 13.34 -7.44
CA THR A 149 -6.55 13.40 -6.39
C THR A 149 -6.06 12.68 -5.13
N LYS A 150 -6.91 12.56 -4.11
CA LYS A 150 -6.64 11.69 -2.95
C LYS A 150 -6.35 10.24 -3.36
N MET A 151 -6.99 9.76 -4.43
CA MET A 151 -6.78 8.40 -4.95
C MET A 151 -5.40 8.22 -5.57
N SER A 152 -4.74 9.29 -6.01
CA SER A 152 -3.33 9.23 -6.43
C SER A 152 -2.40 9.04 -5.24
N ASP A 153 -2.65 9.71 -4.12
CA ASP A 153 -1.92 9.46 -2.87
C ASP A 153 -2.17 8.05 -2.32
N VAL A 154 -3.39 7.52 -2.48
CA VAL A 154 -3.72 6.12 -2.15
C VAL A 154 -2.85 5.15 -2.94
N TYR A 155 -2.63 5.38 -4.24
CA TYR A 155 -1.72 4.58 -5.05
C TYR A 155 -0.29 4.62 -4.48
N SER A 156 0.22 5.82 -4.22
CA SER A 156 1.55 6.01 -3.64
C SER A 156 1.68 5.33 -2.27
N LEU A 157 0.66 5.45 -1.41
CA LEU A 157 0.60 4.75 -0.11
C LEU A 157 0.61 3.23 -0.28
N GLY A 158 -0.07 2.68 -1.27
CA GLY A 158 0.00 1.25 -1.60
C GLY A 158 1.43 0.81 -1.93
N LYS A 159 2.17 1.60 -2.72
CA LYS A 159 3.58 1.34 -3.02
C LYS A 159 4.49 1.50 -1.79
N VAL A 160 4.18 2.44 -0.89
CA VAL A 160 4.86 2.57 0.41
C VAL A 160 4.63 1.33 1.28
N VAL A 161 3.42 0.77 1.30
CA VAL A 161 3.13 -0.50 2.01
C VAL A 161 3.99 -1.64 1.47
N ASN A 162 4.08 -1.82 0.14
CA ASN A 162 4.97 -2.82 -0.47
C ASN A 162 6.41 -2.63 -0.02
N PHE A 163 6.90 -1.40 -0.08
CA PHE A 163 8.28 -1.07 0.31
C PHE A 163 8.54 -1.37 1.79
N CYS A 164 7.65 -0.96 2.69
CA CYS A 164 7.80 -1.24 4.13
C CYS A 164 7.86 -2.74 4.44
N LEU A 165 7.11 -3.57 3.72
CA LEU A 165 7.02 -5.01 3.96
C LEU A 165 8.10 -5.82 3.26
N THR A 166 8.71 -5.31 2.18
CA THR A 166 9.60 -6.12 1.32
C THR A 166 10.89 -5.43 0.92
N GLY A 167 11.08 -4.15 1.26
CA GLY A 167 12.18 -3.32 0.74
C GLY A 167 12.03 -2.94 -0.74
N ASN A 168 10.92 -3.34 -1.41
CA ASN A 168 10.73 -3.11 -2.84
C ASN A 168 9.28 -2.66 -3.13
N PRO A 169 9.05 -1.47 -3.74
CA PRO A 169 7.71 -0.94 -4.01
C PRO A 169 6.89 -1.75 -5.02
N THR A 170 7.50 -2.68 -5.74
CA THR A 170 6.82 -3.52 -6.75
C THR A 170 6.60 -4.96 -6.30
N ASN A 171 7.16 -5.34 -5.15
CA ASN A 171 7.02 -6.70 -4.63
C ASN A 171 5.74 -6.82 -3.79
N GLU A 172 4.78 -7.60 -4.27
CA GLU A 172 3.49 -7.84 -3.62
C GLU A 172 3.42 -9.19 -2.87
N LYS A 173 4.56 -9.88 -2.69
CA LYS A 173 4.61 -11.17 -1.99
C LYS A 173 4.64 -10.96 -0.47
N HIS A 174 3.52 -10.54 0.11
CA HIS A 174 3.39 -10.28 1.55
C HIS A 174 1.93 -10.37 2.03
N VAL A 175 1.73 -10.29 3.35
CA VAL A 175 0.43 -10.48 4.04
C VAL A 175 -0.66 -9.46 3.66
N LEU A 176 -0.31 -8.30 3.13
CA LEU A 176 -1.25 -7.25 2.71
C LEU A 176 -1.41 -7.16 1.18
N ARG A 177 -1.15 -8.26 0.45
CA ARG A 177 -1.17 -8.26 -1.02
C ARG A 177 -2.47 -7.71 -1.59
N THR A 178 -3.64 -8.23 -1.20
CA THR A 178 -4.95 -7.79 -1.72
C THR A 178 -5.27 -6.34 -1.36
N PHE A 179 -4.89 -5.91 -0.16
CA PHE A 179 -5.01 -4.52 0.26
C PHE A 179 -4.20 -3.59 -0.67
N VAL A 180 -2.96 -3.97 -0.99
CA VAL A 180 -2.12 -3.19 -1.91
C VAL A 180 -2.66 -3.22 -3.32
N GLN A 181 -3.11 -4.37 -3.83
CA GLN A 181 -3.71 -4.47 -5.17
C GLN A 181 -4.91 -3.53 -5.34
N LYS A 182 -5.79 -3.45 -4.33
CA LYS A 182 -6.87 -2.46 -4.35
C LYS A 182 -6.30 -1.03 -4.38
N ALA A 183 -5.35 -0.70 -3.50
CA ALA A 183 -4.76 0.63 -3.43
C ALA A 183 -4.05 1.04 -4.73
N THR A 184 -3.42 0.09 -5.43
CA THR A 184 -2.62 0.33 -6.64
C THR A 184 -3.33 -0.03 -7.94
N SER A 185 -4.67 -0.18 -7.92
CA SER A 185 -5.47 -0.39 -9.13
C SER A 185 -5.16 0.69 -10.17
N TYR A 186 -5.11 0.29 -11.45
CA TYR A 186 -4.87 1.23 -12.55
C TYR A 186 -5.94 2.31 -12.61
N GLN A 187 -7.21 1.93 -12.44
CA GLN A 187 -8.35 2.84 -12.41
C GLN A 187 -8.49 3.45 -11.01
N PRO A 188 -8.42 4.78 -10.84
CA PRO A 188 -8.54 5.44 -9.54
C PRO A 188 -9.82 5.07 -8.78
N GLU A 189 -10.93 4.88 -9.48
CA GLU A 189 -12.26 4.60 -8.92
C GLU A 189 -12.34 3.23 -8.23
N LEU A 190 -11.44 2.30 -8.58
CA LEU A 190 -11.36 0.97 -7.96
C LEU A 190 -10.47 0.95 -6.72
N ARG A 191 -9.78 2.06 -6.41
CA ARG A 191 -8.94 2.21 -5.23
C ARG A 191 -9.79 2.51 -4.00
N PHE A 192 -9.12 2.65 -2.85
CA PHE A 192 -9.72 3.30 -1.68
C PHE A 192 -9.97 4.78 -2.01
N ARG A 193 -11.04 5.35 -1.43
CA ARG A 193 -11.41 6.75 -1.61
C ARG A 193 -10.33 7.74 -1.17
N ASP A 194 -9.70 7.40 -0.04
CA ASP A 194 -8.69 8.21 0.62
C ASP A 194 -7.89 7.39 1.65
N ALA A 195 -6.93 8.02 2.31
CA ALA A 195 -6.13 7.38 3.34
C ALA A 195 -6.94 6.96 4.58
N GLY A 196 -8.09 7.61 4.84
CA GLY A 196 -9.00 7.24 5.93
C GLY A 196 -9.63 5.86 5.70
N GLU A 197 -10.16 5.60 4.50
CA GLU A 197 -10.65 4.26 4.14
C GLU A 197 -9.53 3.22 4.19
N MET A 198 -8.31 3.57 3.72
CA MET A 198 -7.16 2.67 3.86
C MET A 198 -6.87 2.32 5.32
N LEU A 199 -6.91 3.30 6.22
CA LEU A 199 -6.66 3.12 7.65
C LEU A 199 -7.72 2.20 8.30
N GLU A 200 -8.99 2.39 7.97
CA GLU A 200 -10.08 1.53 8.43
C GLU A 200 -9.88 0.09 7.98
N GLN A 201 -9.57 -0.11 6.71
CA GLN A 201 -9.35 -1.43 6.13
C GLN A 201 -8.09 -2.10 6.70
N LEU A 202 -6.99 -1.36 6.89
CA LEU A 202 -5.80 -1.90 7.56
C LEU A 202 -6.14 -2.35 9.00
N SER A 203 -6.92 -1.54 9.74
CA SER A 203 -7.36 -1.86 11.10
C SER A 203 -8.19 -3.14 11.14
N TYR A 204 -9.05 -3.34 10.14
CA TYR A 204 -9.85 -4.54 9.99
C TYR A 204 -8.98 -5.78 9.71
N HIS A 205 -8.03 -5.68 8.75
CA HIS A 205 -7.08 -6.76 8.44
C HIS A 205 -6.30 -7.19 9.68
N LEU A 206 -5.84 -6.24 10.50
CA LEU A 206 -5.07 -6.55 11.70
C LEU A 206 -5.90 -7.19 12.81
N ARG A 207 -7.16 -6.78 12.98
CA ARG A 207 -8.06 -7.45 13.93
C ARG A 207 -8.24 -8.94 13.61
N ILE A 208 -8.38 -9.26 12.32
CA ILE A 208 -8.48 -10.66 11.86
C ILE A 208 -7.17 -11.41 12.10
N PHE A 209 -6.05 -10.75 11.83
CA PHE A 209 -4.72 -11.35 11.98
C PHE A 209 -4.36 -11.64 13.45
N HIS A 210 -4.78 -10.78 14.40
CA HIS A 210 -4.45 -10.91 15.82
C HIS A 210 -5.41 -11.77 16.65
N GLN A 211 -6.61 -12.08 16.16
CA GLN A 211 -7.56 -12.90 16.92
C GLN A 211 -7.22 -14.39 16.83
N LYS A 212 -6.66 -14.97 17.89
CA LYS A 212 -6.45 -16.44 18.04
C LYS A 212 -7.70 -17.28 17.76
N ASP A 213 -8.89 -16.74 17.99
CA ASP A 213 -10.19 -17.37 17.70
C ASP A 213 -10.62 -17.25 16.23
N SER A 214 -9.91 -16.49 15.41
CA SER A 214 -10.37 -16.17 14.05
C SER A 214 -10.33 -17.37 13.13
N LYS A 215 -9.31 -18.24 13.25
CA LYS A 215 -9.20 -19.44 12.41
C LYS A 215 -10.42 -20.36 12.58
N GLN A 216 -10.82 -20.68 13.80
CA GLN A 216 -11.98 -21.56 14.06
C GLN A 216 -13.29 -20.95 13.56
N LYS A 217 -13.47 -19.64 13.76
CA LYS A 217 -14.65 -18.91 13.25
C LYS A 217 -14.69 -18.89 11.73
N ILE A 218 -13.53 -18.69 11.08
CA ILE A 218 -13.40 -18.69 9.61
C ILE A 218 -13.68 -20.09 9.06
N LEU A 219 -13.08 -21.13 9.64
CA LEU A 219 -13.33 -22.51 9.22
C LEU A 219 -14.80 -22.90 9.42
N LYS A 220 -15.46 -22.44 10.50
CA LYS A 220 -16.89 -22.63 10.71
C LYS A 220 -17.74 -21.98 9.61
N LYS A 221 -17.42 -20.74 9.20
CA LYS A 221 -18.09 -20.08 8.06
C LYS A 221 -17.91 -20.87 6.76
N ILE A 222 -16.68 -21.34 6.49
CA ILE A 222 -16.38 -22.17 5.32
C ILE A 222 -17.24 -23.46 5.33
N GLN A 223 -17.33 -24.14 6.49
CA GLN A 223 -18.17 -25.32 6.65
C GLN A 223 -19.66 -25.01 6.44
N GLN A 224 -20.11 -23.82 6.79
CA GLN A 224 -21.49 -23.33 6.57
C GLN A 224 -21.72 -22.79 5.13
N ARG A 225 -20.71 -22.87 4.25
CA ARG A 225 -20.71 -22.33 2.87
C ARG A 225 -20.89 -20.80 2.80
N GLU A 226 -20.68 -20.12 3.89
CA GLU A 226 -20.61 -18.68 3.92
C GLU A 226 -19.29 -18.23 3.28
N TYR A 227 -19.30 -17.06 2.64
CA TYR A 227 -18.10 -16.46 2.08
C TYR A 227 -18.17 -14.95 2.22
N ASP A 228 -17.15 -14.38 2.86
CA ASP A 228 -17.01 -12.95 3.06
C ASP A 228 -15.53 -12.52 2.96
N GLU A 229 -15.28 -11.25 3.16
CA GLU A 229 -13.93 -10.69 3.11
C GLU A 229 -12.96 -11.33 4.14
N THR A 230 -13.46 -11.84 5.26
CA THR A 230 -12.62 -12.51 6.26
C THR A 230 -12.00 -13.79 5.72
N ILE A 231 -12.74 -14.53 4.89
CA ILE A 231 -12.26 -15.73 4.22
C ILE A 231 -11.25 -15.36 3.12
N THR A 232 -11.49 -14.28 2.38
CA THR A 232 -10.53 -13.75 1.39
C THR A 232 -9.20 -13.42 2.04
N ILE A 233 -9.20 -12.70 3.15
CA ILE A 233 -8.01 -12.35 3.93
C ILE A 233 -7.32 -13.62 4.45
N TYR A 234 -8.08 -14.56 4.96
CA TYR A 234 -7.55 -15.82 5.47
C TYR A 234 -6.82 -16.63 4.39
N LEU A 235 -7.44 -16.82 3.21
CA LEU A 235 -6.84 -17.55 2.10
C LEU A 235 -5.59 -16.87 1.53
N ASN A 236 -5.52 -15.53 1.59
CA ASN A 236 -4.30 -14.82 1.23
C ASN A 236 -3.14 -15.08 2.19
N ASN A 237 -3.43 -15.25 3.48
CA ASN A 237 -2.41 -15.29 4.54
C ASN A 237 -2.06 -16.70 5.03
N ILE A 238 -2.85 -17.72 4.68
CA ILE A 238 -2.59 -19.10 5.09
C ILE A 238 -1.28 -19.62 4.47
N SER A 239 -0.54 -20.47 5.18
CA SER A 239 0.64 -21.13 4.62
C SER A 239 0.26 -22.12 3.50
N ASN A 240 1.20 -22.40 2.59
CA ASN A 240 0.95 -23.34 1.49
C ASN A 240 0.58 -24.74 2.01
N VAL A 241 1.27 -25.19 3.05
CA VAL A 241 1.05 -26.51 3.68
C VAL A 241 -0.30 -26.56 4.37
N ASP A 242 -0.67 -25.52 5.15
CA ASP A 242 -1.96 -25.47 5.83
C ASP A 242 -3.12 -25.34 4.84
N LEU A 243 -2.96 -24.58 3.75
CA LEU A 243 -3.95 -24.50 2.68
C LEU A 243 -4.27 -25.89 2.10
N CYS A 244 -3.22 -26.68 1.79
CA CYS A 244 -3.40 -28.03 1.29
C CYS A 244 -4.03 -28.96 2.32
N ARG A 245 -3.60 -28.89 3.60
CA ARG A 245 -4.19 -29.70 4.66
C ARG A 245 -5.66 -29.39 4.90
N GLU A 246 -6.02 -28.13 4.97
CA GLU A 246 -7.41 -27.73 5.18
C GLU A 246 -8.32 -28.08 3.99
N LEU A 247 -7.78 -28.01 2.77
CA LEU A 247 -8.51 -28.47 1.59
C LEU A 247 -8.80 -29.98 1.67
N ILE A 248 -7.88 -30.78 2.19
CA ILE A 248 -8.08 -32.23 2.42
C ILE A 248 -9.04 -32.47 3.59
N ASP A 249 -8.82 -31.81 4.71
CA ASP A 249 -9.53 -32.10 5.98
C ASP A 249 -10.99 -31.63 5.96
N ILE A 250 -11.26 -30.49 5.31
CA ILE A 250 -12.61 -29.88 5.22
C ILE A 250 -13.33 -30.29 3.93
N GLY A 251 -12.56 -30.61 2.90
CA GLY A 251 -13.06 -31.15 1.64
C GLY A 251 -13.87 -30.13 0.82
N GLU A 252 -15.04 -30.55 0.34
CA GLU A 252 -15.86 -29.85 -0.65
C GLU A 252 -16.17 -28.38 -0.26
N ASN A 253 -16.50 -28.11 0.99
CA ASN A 253 -16.82 -26.75 1.41
C ASN A 253 -15.62 -25.81 1.36
N TYR A 254 -14.42 -26.32 1.66
CA TYR A 254 -13.20 -25.54 1.51
C TYR A 254 -12.82 -25.31 0.06
N LYS A 255 -13.02 -26.34 -0.79
CA LYS A 255 -12.86 -26.22 -2.25
C LYS A 255 -13.75 -25.11 -2.83
N LEU A 256 -15.02 -25.06 -2.42
CA LEU A 256 -15.94 -23.98 -2.83
C LEU A 256 -15.48 -22.59 -2.39
N ALA A 257 -14.90 -22.48 -1.22
CA ALA A 257 -14.31 -21.22 -0.75
C ALA A 257 -13.09 -20.81 -1.59
N CYS A 258 -12.24 -21.76 -1.96
CA CYS A 258 -11.11 -21.54 -2.87
C CYS A 258 -11.59 -21.07 -4.25
N ILE A 259 -12.61 -21.70 -4.83
CA ILE A 259 -13.19 -21.30 -6.12
C ILE A 259 -13.76 -19.88 -6.06
N LYS A 260 -14.51 -19.54 -5.01
CA LYS A 260 -15.01 -18.16 -4.80
C LYS A 260 -13.90 -17.15 -4.70
N PHE A 261 -12.82 -17.48 -4.01
CA PHE A 261 -11.63 -16.63 -3.92
C PHE A 261 -10.97 -16.41 -5.30
N MET A 262 -10.81 -17.46 -6.08
CA MET A 262 -10.24 -17.39 -7.42
C MET A 262 -11.08 -16.52 -8.37
N LYS A 263 -12.42 -16.58 -8.26
CA LYS A 263 -13.34 -15.78 -9.08
C LYS A 263 -13.32 -14.28 -8.81
N ILE A 264 -12.70 -13.82 -7.72
CA ILE A 264 -12.59 -12.38 -7.42
C ILE A 264 -11.68 -11.67 -8.43
N SER A 265 -10.57 -12.32 -8.82
CA SER A 265 -9.68 -11.79 -9.86
C SER A 265 -8.76 -12.90 -10.43
N PRO A 266 -8.27 -12.76 -11.67
CA PRO A 266 -7.31 -13.69 -12.27
C PRO A 266 -6.03 -13.82 -11.43
N GLU A 267 -5.59 -12.72 -10.79
CA GLU A 267 -4.39 -12.72 -9.92
C GLU A 267 -4.61 -13.58 -8.68
N ASN A 268 -5.83 -13.60 -8.13
CA ASN A 268 -6.18 -14.48 -7.01
C ASN A 268 -6.16 -15.95 -7.42
N ALA A 269 -6.63 -16.26 -8.62
CA ALA A 269 -6.57 -17.62 -9.15
C ALA A 269 -5.12 -18.08 -9.30
N LEU A 270 -4.27 -17.29 -9.96
CA LEU A 270 -2.86 -17.58 -10.13
C LEU A 270 -2.13 -17.71 -8.78
N PHE A 271 -2.42 -16.79 -7.85
CA PHE A 271 -1.85 -16.82 -6.50
C PHE A 271 -2.18 -18.11 -5.74
N LEU A 272 -3.44 -18.54 -5.76
CA LEU A 272 -3.85 -19.76 -5.07
C LEU A 272 -3.22 -21.01 -5.70
N ILE A 273 -3.18 -21.09 -7.02
CA ILE A 273 -2.53 -22.18 -7.77
C ILE A 273 -1.05 -22.25 -7.41
N GLN A 274 -0.34 -21.11 -7.38
CA GLN A 274 1.06 -21.06 -6.99
C GLN A 274 1.32 -21.47 -5.54
N LYS A 275 0.34 -21.29 -4.64
CA LYS A 275 0.41 -21.79 -3.27
C LYS A 275 0.17 -23.29 -3.16
N LEU A 276 -0.78 -23.83 -3.90
CA LEU A 276 -1.15 -25.26 -3.86
C LEU A 276 -0.07 -26.13 -4.45
N PHE A 277 0.47 -25.75 -5.61
CA PHE A 277 1.33 -26.62 -6.42
C PHE A 277 2.61 -27.10 -5.74
N PRO A 278 3.39 -26.27 -5.04
CA PRO A 278 4.64 -26.70 -4.39
C PRO A 278 4.42 -27.71 -3.25
N SER A 279 3.30 -27.56 -2.53
CA SER A 279 3.03 -28.35 -1.32
C SER A 279 2.19 -29.60 -1.57
N LEU A 280 1.68 -29.77 -2.79
CA LEU A 280 0.87 -30.93 -3.17
C LEU A 280 1.58 -32.25 -2.91
N LYS A 281 2.86 -32.36 -3.29
CA LYS A 281 3.65 -33.58 -3.12
C LYS A 281 3.91 -33.97 -1.66
N GLU A 282 3.95 -32.97 -0.77
CA GLU A 282 4.21 -33.19 0.64
C GLU A 282 2.95 -33.61 1.41
N VAL A 283 1.78 -33.14 0.97
CA VAL A 283 0.53 -33.26 1.73
C VAL A 283 -0.39 -34.33 1.14
N ALA A 284 -0.43 -34.47 -0.18
CA ALA A 284 -1.28 -35.43 -0.88
C ALA A 284 -0.61 -36.82 -0.93
N THR A 285 -0.62 -37.55 0.17
CA THR A 285 0.05 -38.86 0.33
C THR A 285 -0.87 -40.05 0.08
N SER A 286 -2.18 -39.85 -0.13
CA SER A 286 -3.17 -40.91 -0.38
C SER A 286 -3.96 -40.63 -1.66
N PHE A 287 -4.60 -41.66 -2.20
CA PHE A 287 -5.45 -41.53 -3.37
C PHE A 287 -6.61 -40.56 -3.12
N SER A 288 -7.28 -40.70 -1.96
CA SER A 288 -8.39 -39.81 -1.58
C SER A 288 -7.97 -38.35 -1.36
N SER A 289 -6.74 -38.08 -0.91
CA SER A 289 -6.24 -36.71 -0.83
C SER A 289 -5.94 -36.08 -2.19
N ASN A 290 -5.63 -36.90 -3.21
CA ASN A 290 -5.44 -36.40 -4.57
C ASN A 290 -6.76 -36.04 -5.26
N ASP A 291 -7.87 -36.72 -4.92
CA ASP A 291 -9.17 -36.52 -5.54
C ASP A 291 -9.70 -35.08 -5.33
N ILE A 292 -9.49 -34.50 -4.16
CA ILE A 292 -9.97 -33.13 -3.89
C ILE A 292 -9.23 -32.10 -4.75
N PHE A 293 -7.92 -32.28 -4.99
CA PHE A 293 -7.15 -31.37 -5.84
C PHE A 293 -7.50 -31.54 -7.32
N ALA A 294 -7.72 -32.78 -7.77
CA ALA A 294 -8.18 -33.07 -9.11
C ALA A 294 -9.57 -32.48 -9.36
N SER A 295 -10.47 -32.61 -8.37
CA SER A 295 -11.81 -32.02 -8.41
C SER A 295 -11.75 -30.49 -8.45
N LEU A 296 -10.88 -29.85 -7.67
CA LEU A 296 -10.68 -28.41 -7.71
C LEU A 296 -10.20 -27.96 -9.10
N ALA A 297 -9.19 -28.64 -9.65
CA ALA A 297 -8.66 -28.32 -10.97
C ALA A 297 -9.73 -28.50 -12.07
N PHE A 298 -10.53 -29.56 -11.99
CA PHE A 298 -11.62 -29.81 -12.91
C PHE A 298 -12.68 -28.71 -12.86
N ASP A 299 -13.09 -28.29 -11.66
CA ASP A 299 -14.10 -27.24 -11.49
C ASP A 299 -13.61 -25.91 -12.00
N VAL A 300 -12.32 -25.58 -11.79
CA VAL A 300 -11.69 -24.37 -12.33
C VAL A 300 -11.66 -24.39 -13.85
N LEU A 301 -11.24 -25.50 -14.47
CA LEU A 301 -11.16 -25.64 -15.92
C LEU A 301 -12.54 -25.63 -16.61
N LYS A 302 -13.60 -26.01 -15.91
CA LYS A 302 -14.96 -26.05 -16.42
C LYS A 302 -15.73 -24.74 -16.26
N ASP A 303 -15.22 -23.81 -15.51
CA ASP A 303 -15.89 -22.56 -15.18
C ASP A 303 -15.54 -21.48 -16.19
N GLU A 304 -16.54 -20.96 -16.90
CA GLU A 304 -16.40 -19.93 -17.96
C GLU A 304 -15.75 -18.61 -17.45
N HIS A 305 -15.69 -18.37 -16.13
CA HIS A 305 -15.02 -17.20 -15.56
C HIS A 305 -13.48 -17.29 -15.58
N PHE A 306 -12.92 -18.45 -15.94
CA PHE A 306 -11.47 -18.69 -16.04
C PHE A 306 -11.00 -18.90 -17.50
N ASP A 307 -11.78 -18.46 -18.48
CA ASP A 307 -11.36 -18.43 -19.88
C ASP A 307 -10.14 -17.50 -20.02
N TYR A 308 -9.01 -18.11 -20.42
CA TYR A 308 -7.72 -17.47 -20.64
C TYR A 308 -7.46 -17.27 -22.14
#